data_ae6ecab0fc3f456c6c634c36f6445536
#
_entry.id   ae6ecab0fc3f456c6c634c36f6445536
#
_cell.length_a   1.000
_cell.length_b   1.000
_cell.length_c   1.000
_cell.angle_alpha   90.00
_cell.angle_beta   90.00
_cell.angle_gamma   90.00
#
_symmetry.space_group_name_H-M   'P 1'
#
loop_
_entity.id
_entity.type
_entity.pdbx_description
1 polymer ?
#
loop_
_entity_poly.entity_id
_entity_poly.type
_entity_poly.pdbx_seq_one_letter_code
_entity_poly.pdbx_strand_id
1 'polypeptide(L)'
;MTPTPFGLSYLPETPSQTAGPYVHIGLIPSQAGFEIFRNNFSGDIAGADVEGQRIVIEGRIFDGAGHVTKDVLVETWQANAAGRYNHPADRQDKLLDQRFRGWARTGTDFNTGIYTIRTIKPGSVAGRKGRKAMAPHVNFWLASRGINIGLATRMYFDDEEAANAQDPVLNIIEQSERRRTLIATKSERDGAVVYTFDIHLQGERETVFFDV
;
A
#
# COMPACT_ATOMS: atom_id res chain seq x y z
N MET A 1 10.39 18.42 33.14
CA MET A 1 10.13 18.72 31.69
C MET A 1 11.28 19.60 31.22
N THR A 2 12.00 19.18 30.21
CA THR A 2 13.10 19.97 29.65
C THR A 2 12.48 21.00 28.71
N PRO A 3 12.67 22.32 28.92
CA PRO A 3 12.11 23.32 28.04
C PRO A 3 12.78 23.23 26.66
N THR A 4 11.97 23.32 25.61
CA THR A 4 12.47 23.40 24.24
C THR A 4 13.11 24.77 23.98
N PRO A 5 13.97 24.93 22.95
CA PRO A 5 14.58 26.21 22.59
C PRO A 5 13.58 27.34 22.32
N PHE A 6 12.31 27.02 22.11
CA PHE A 6 11.22 27.96 21.84
C PHE A 6 10.27 28.17 23.03
N GLY A 7 10.63 27.70 24.24
CA GLY A 7 9.79 27.85 25.43
C GLY A 7 8.50 27.03 25.39
N LEU A 8 8.34 26.12 24.43
CA LEU A 8 7.17 25.26 24.36
C LEU A 8 7.35 24.01 25.23
N SER A 9 6.32 23.67 25.98
CA SER A 9 6.24 22.43 26.75
C SER A 9 5.52 21.37 25.91
N TYR A 10 6.25 20.38 25.42
CA TYR A 10 5.61 19.24 24.73
C TYR A 10 5.04 18.27 25.76
N LEU A 11 3.85 17.78 25.47
CA LEU A 11 3.30 16.66 26.20
C LEU A 11 4.13 15.39 25.92
N PRO A 12 4.21 14.44 26.87
CA PRO A 12 4.80 13.13 26.58
C PRO A 12 4.08 12.46 25.41
N GLU A 13 4.82 11.75 24.59
CA GLU A 13 4.21 10.96 23.50
C GLU A 13 3.28 9.89 24.09
N THR A 14 2.16 9.68 23.39
CA THR A 14 1.28 8.56 23.71
C THR A 14 2.03 7.25 23.43
N PRO A 15 2.07 6.29 24.37
CA PRO A 15 2.67 4.98 24.11
C PRO A 15 2.07 4.32 22.87
N SER A 16 2.90 3.58 22.13
CA SER A 16 2.45 2.78 21.01
C SER A 16 1.31 1.84 21.41
N GLN A 17 0.27 1.78 20.61
CA GLN A 17 -0.93 0.98 20.89
C GLN A 17 -1.29 0.17 19.64
N THR A 18 -1.64 -1.10 19.87
CA THR A 18 -2.16 -1.94 18.80
C THR A 18 -3.57 -1.52 18.41
N ALA A 19 -3.93 -1.75 17.15
CA ALA A 19 -5.31 -1.68 16.70
C ALA A 19 -6.16 -2.73 17.42
N GLY A 20 -7.37 -2.36 17.83
CA GLY A 20 -8.34 -3.28 18.43
C GLY A 20 -9.11 -4.09 17.37
N PRO A 21 -9.91 -5.08 17.81
CA PRO A 21 -10.68 -5.94 16.91
C PRO A 21 -11.78 -5.19 16.13
N TYR A 22 -12.10 -3.97 16.53
CA TYR A 22 -13.13 -3.15 15.89
C TYR A 22 -12.57 -2.09 14.95
N VAL A 23 -11.29 -2.13 14.62
CA VAL A 23 -10.65 -1.13 13.74
C VAL A 23 -11.34 -1.05 12.38
N HIS A 24 -11.79 -2.18 11.84
CA HIS A 24 -12.51 -2.24 10.57
C HIS A 24 -13.90 -1.58 10.63
N ILE A 25 -14.61 -1.62 11.77
CA ILE A 25 -15.91 -0.96 11.93
C ILE A 25 -15.77 0.55 11.77
N GLY A 26 -14.76 1.14 12.38
CA GLY A 26 -14.53 2.58 12.30
C GLY A 26 -13.91 3.05 10.98
N LEU A 27 -13.06 2.26 10.37
CA LEU A 27 -12.25 2.66 9.22
C LEU A 27 -12.73 2.07 7.89
N ILE A 28 -13.46 0.94 7.91
CA ILE A 28 -14.05 0.27 6.74
C ILE A 28 -15.48 -0.19 7.09
N PRO A 29 -16.38 0.74 7.48
CA PRO A 29 -17.69 0.38 8.00
C PRO A 29 -18.55 -0.45 7.03
N SER A 30 -18.44 -0.23 5.72
CA SER A 30 -19.16 -1.02 4.71
C SER A 30 -18.79 -2.51 4.74
N GLN A 31 -17.52 -2.86 4.99
CA GLN A 31 -17.09 -4.24 5.14
C GLN A 31 -17.69 -4.89 6.40
N ALA A 32 -17.96 -4.11 7.43
CA ALA A 32 -18.61 -4.55 8.65
C ALA A 32 -20.16 -4.52 8.56
N GLY A 33 -20.72 -4.20 7.39
CA GLY A 33 -22.18 -4.15 7.15
C GLY A 33 -22.83 -2.81 7.55
N PHE A 34 -22.06 -1.77 7.78
CA PHE A 34 -22.58 -0.44 8.14
C PHE A 34 -22.50 0.54 6.96
N GLU A 35 -23.63 0.87 6.38
CA GLU A 35 -23.76 1.86 5.30
C GLU A 35 -24.08 3.27 5.86
N ILE A 36 -23.23 3.75 6.77
CA ILE A 36 -23.47 5.02 7.50
C ILE A 36 -22.88 6.25 6.83
N PHE A 37 -21.98 6.09 5.87
CA PHE A 37 -21.34 7.19 5.17
C PHE A 37 -21.71 7.21 3.69
N ARG A 38 -21.95 8.39 3.11
CA ARG A 38 -22.22 8.53 1.68
C ARG A 38 -21.03 8.21 0.78
N ASN A 39 -19.82 8.44 1.29
CA ASN A 39 -18.55 8.24 0.57
C ASN A 39 -17.67 7.28 1.37
N ASN A 40 -18.04 6.02 1.42
CA ASN A 40 -17.18 4.99 1.99
C ASN A 40 -15.92 4.82 1.14
N PHE A 41 -14.79 4.74 1.80
CA PHE A 41 -13.56 4.35 1.13
C PHE A 41 -13.65 2.87 0.76
N SER A 42 -13.04 2.51 -0.38
CA SER A 42 -13.06 1.14 -0.86
C SER A 42 -11.73 0.77 -1.53
N GLY A 43 -11.55 -0.51 -1.78
CA GLY A 43 -10.48 -1.03 -2.61
C GLY A 43 -10.69 -0.77 -4.11
N ASP A 44 -11.84 -0.26 -4.55
CA ASP A 44 -12.08 0.09 -5.94
C ASP A 44 -11.87 1.58 -6.17
N ILE A 45 -10.78 1.90 -6.87
CA ILE A 45 -10.39 3.28 -7.19
C ILE A 45 -10.20 3.51 -8.69
N ALA A 46 -10.52 2.51 -9.51
CA ALA A 46 -10.42 2.56 -10.96
C ALA A 46 -11.77 2.94 -11.60
N GLY A 47 -12.31 4.12 -11.26
CA GLY A 47 -13.54 4.63 -11.88
C GLY A 47 -13.52 4.54 -13.42
N ALA A 48 -14.69 4.45 -14.07
CA ALA A 48 -14.81 4.17 -15.50
C ALA A 48 -13.96 5.11 -16.39
N ASP A 49 -13.86 6.37 -15.98
CA ASP A 49 -13.21 7.44 -16.76
C ASP A 49 -11.72 7.64 -16.43
N VAL A 50 -11.14 6.80 -15.57
CA VAL A 50 -9.70 6.86 -15.20
C VAL A 50 -8.88 6.22 -16.32
N GLU A 51 -7.83 6.91 -16.76
CA GLU A 51 -6.92 6.42 -17.79
C GLU A 51 -5.91 5.41 -17.23
N GLY A 52 -5.56 4.39 -18.03
CA GLY A 52 -4.54 3.39 -17.69
C GLY A 52 -5.03 1.96 -17.80
N GLN A 53 -4.09 1.03 -17.74
CA GLN A 53 -4.36 -0.40 -17.73
C GLN A 53 -5.08 -0.78 -16.43
N ARG A 54 -6.28 -1.33 -16.54
CA ARG A 54 -7.02 -1.86 -15.38
C ARG A 54 -6.32 -3.10 -14.84
N ILE A 55 -6.13 -3.12 -13.54
CA ILE A 55 -5.54 -4.25 -12.82
C ILE A 55 -6.30 -4.54 -11.54
N VAL A 56 -6.19 -5.76 -11.09
CA VAL A 56 -6.60 -6.18 -9.74
C VAL A 56 -5.33 -6.52 -8.96
N ILE A 57 -5.19 -5.98 -7.77
CA ILE A 57 -4.17 -6.39 -6.80
C ILE A 57 -4.90 -7.17 -5.72
N GLU A 58 -4.46 -8.36 -5.43
CA GLU A 58 -5.01 -9.21 -4.37
C GLU A 58 -3.90 -9.94 -3.63
N GLY A 59 -4.19 -10.38 -2.43
CA GLY A 59 -3.25 -11.17 -1.65
C GLY A 59 -3.79 -11.49 -0.27
N ARG A 60 -3.02 -12.24 0.49
CA ARG A 60 -3.27 -12.56 1.90
C ARG A 60 -2.17 -11.98 2.76
N ILE A 61 -2.51 -11.80 4.03
CA ILE A 61 -1.56 -11.32 5.03
C ILE A 61 -1.39 -12.44 6.04
N PHE A 62 -0.14 -12.88 6.21
CA PHE A 62 0.21 -14.01 7.04
C PHE A 62 0.91 -13.55 8.31
N ASP A 63 0.54 -14.13 9.46
CA ASP A 63 1.23 -13.95 10.72
C ASP A 63 2.55 -14.77 10.78
N GLY A 64 3.28 -14.65 11.90
CA GLY A 64 4.54 -15.36 12.11
C GLY A 64 4.41 -16.90 12.23
N ALA A 65 3.20 -17.42 12.45
CA ALA A 65 2.90 -18.85 12.46
C ALA A 65 2.43 -19.35 11.07
N GLY A 66 2.30 -18.46 10.08
CA GLY A 66 1.84 -18.78 8.73
C GLY A 66 0.32 -18.83 8.60
N HIS A 67 -0.44 -18.36 9.59
CA HIS A 67 -1.88 -18.28 9.49
C HIS A 67 -2.31 -17.00 8.78
N VAL A 68 -3.40 -17.09 8.01
CA VAL A 68 -4.02 -15.95 7.33
C VAL A 68 -4.73 -15.05 8.34
N THR A 69 -4.35 -13.78 8.37
CA THR A 69 -4.97 -12.76 9.22
C THR A 69 -6.17 -12.14 8.50
N LYS A 70 -7.35 -12.18 9.12
CA LYS A 70 -8.64 -11.86 8.48
C LYS A 70 -9.24 -10.50 8.89
N ASP A 71 -8.51 -9.69 9.64
CA ASP A 71 -8.98 -8.39 10.14
C ASP A 71 -7.93 -7.30 10.00
N VAL A 72 -7.12 -7.38 8.95
CA VAL A 72 -6.11 -6.37 8.65
C VAL A 72 -6.73 -5.25 7.84
N LEU A 73 -6.52 -4.02 8.29
CA LEU A 73 -6.75 -2.82 7.51
C LEU A 73 -5.60 -2.64 6.50
N VAL A 74 -5.94 -2.43 5.24
CA VAL A 74 -4.99 -2.22 4.15
C VAL A 74 -5.28 -0.87 3.51
N GLU A 75 -4.31 0.01 3.51
CA GLU A 75 -4.32 1.23 2.72
C GLU A 75 -3.26 1.16 1.63
N THR A 76 -3.56 1.77 0.48
CA THR A 76 -2.59 1.90 -0.61
C THR A 76 -2.53 3.32 -1.12
N TRP A 77 -1.35 3.70 -1.61
CA TRP A 77 -1.09 4.97 -2.25
C TRP A 77 -0.22 4.78 -3.48
N GLN A 78 -0.69 5.25 -4.63
CA GLN A 78 0.00 5.09 -5.91
C GLN A 78 -0.11 6.32 -6.81
N ALA A 79 0.78 6.42 -7.78
CA ALA A 79 0.69 7.36 -8.87
C ALA A 79 -0.33 6.92 -9.94
N ASN A 80 -0.77 7.83 -10.79
CA ASN A 80 -1.57 7.52 -11.98
C ASN A 80 -0.73 6.80 -13.07
N ALA A 81 -1.35 6.46 -14.20
CA ALA A 81 -0.67 5.78 -15.30
C ALA A 81 0.53 6.57 -15.88
N ALA A 82 0.53 7.90 -15.78
CA ALA A 82 1.65 8.74 -16.20
C ALA A 82 2.79 8.78 -15.14
N GLY A 83 2.58 8.23 -13.96
CA GLY A 83 3.56 8.25 -12.85
C GLY A 83 3.53 9.55 -12.04
N ARG A 84 2.37 10.21 -11.95
CA ARG A 84 2.16 11.40 -11.12
C ARG A 84 1.14 11.11 -10.02
N TYR A 85 1.48 11.55 -8.81
CA TYR A 85 0.56 11.49 -7.67
C TYR A 85 -0.46 12.63 -7.71
N ASN A 86 -1.70 12.35 -7.37
CA ASN A 86 -2.72 13.37 -7.18
C ASN A 86 -2.56 14.04 -5.80
N HIS A 87 -1.48 14.80 -5.65
CA HIS A 87 -1.12 15.47 -4.41
C HIS A 87 -0.44 16.81 -4.70
N PRO A 88 -0.73 17.89 -3.95
CA PRO A 88 -0.15 19.22 -4.16
C PRO A 88 1.39 19.28 -4.06
N ALA A 89 2.01 18.37 -3.30
CA ALA A 89 3.46 18.29 -3.18
C ALA A 89 4.13 17.59 -4.37
N ASP A 90 3.38 16.89 -5.22
CA ASP A 90 3.92 16.32 -6.45
C ASP A 90 3.95 17.40 -7.54
N ARG A 91 5.15 17.90 -7.80
CA ARG A 91 5.41 18.97 -8.77
C ARG A 91 5.98 18.44 -10.09
N GLN A 92 5.85 17.15 -10.37
CA GLN A 92 6.29 16.58 -11.64
C GLN A 92 5.52 17.21 -12.81
N ASP A 93 6.23 17.46 -13.91
CA ASP A 93 5.63 17.94 -15.17
C ASP A 93 5.13 16.74 -16.01
N LYS A 94 4.24 15.95 -15.41
CA LYS A 94 3.56 14.80 -16.02
C LYS A 94 2.06 15.04 -15.97
N LEU A 95 1.32 14.36 -16.84
CA LEU A 95 -0.14 14.47 -16.88
C LEU A 95 -0.76 14.04 -15.55
N LEU A 96 -1.55 14.93 -14.94
CA LEU A 96 -2.34 14.62 -13.75
C LEU A 96 -3.75 14.21 -14.18
N ASP A 97 -4.16 12.99 -13.85
CA ASP A 97 -5.57 12.61 -13.92
C ASP A 97 -6.24 12.93 -12.59
N GLN A 98 -7.01 14.01 -12.55
CA GLN A 98 -7.72 14.46 -11.34
C GLN A 98 -8.86 13.50 -10.92
N ARG A 99 -9.33 12.64 -11.83
CA ARG A 99 -10.37 11.63 -11.56
C ARG A 99 -9.81 10.44 -10.81
N PHE A 100 -8.49 10.23 -10.89
CA PHE A 100 -7.80 9.15 -10.17
C PHE A 100 -7.29 9.65 -8.82
N ARG A 101 -7.93 9.20 -7.75
CA ARG A 101 -7.55 9.58 -6.39
C ARG A 101 -6.19 8.99 -5.97
N GLY A 102 -5.84 7.79 -6.45
CA GLY A 102 -4.59 7.09 -6.15
C GLY A 102 -4.52 6.46 -4.76
N TRP A 103 -5.53 6.63 -3.94
CA TRP A 103 -5.60 6.10 -2.58
C TRP A 103 -6.80 5.19 -2.39
N ALA A 104 -6.54 3.98 -1.86
CA ALA A 104 -7.56 3.01 -1.51
C ALA A 104 -7.45 2.62 -0.04
N ARG A 105 -8.58 2.24 0.53
CA ARG A 105 -8.68 1.62 1.85
C ARG A 105 -9.61 0.42 1.77
N THR A 106 -9.13 -0.73 2.19
CA THR A 106 -9.88 -1.97 2.25
C THR A 106 -9.43 -2.79 3.45
N GLY A 107 -10.06 -3.91 3.71
CA GLY A 107 -9.63 -4.90 4.69
C GLY A 107 -9.47 -6.26 4.04
N THR A 108 -8.87 -7.19 4.78
CA THR A 108 -8.93 -8.60 4.42
C THR A 108 -10.35 -9.13 4.64
N ASP A 109 -10.86 -9.90 3.70
CA ASP A 109 -12.18 -10.53 3.79
C ASP A 109 -12.25 -11.50 4.99
N PHE A 110 -13.31 -11.43 5.77
CA PHE A 110 -13.43 -12.21 7.01
C PHE A 110 -13.54 -13.72 6.80
N ASN A 111 -13.90 -14.18 5.61
CA ASN A 111 -14.00 -15.61 5.30
C ASN A 111 -12.72 -16.11 4.64
N THR A 112 -12.26 -15.42 3.59
CA THR A 112 -11.13 -15.85 2.75
C THR A 112 -9.78 -15.30 3.18
N GLY A 113 -9.75 -14.20 3.91
CA GLY A 113 -8.55 -13.46 4.28
C GLY A 113 -7.90 -12.72 3.11
N ILE A 114 -8.55 -12.62 1.96
CA ILE A 114 -8.03 -11.94 0.78
C ILE A 114 -8.38 -10.45 0.86
N TYR A 115 -7.40 -9.58 0.67
CA TYR A 115 -7.67 -8.19 0.33
C TYR A 115 -7.71 -8.01 -1.18
N THR A 116 -8.51 -7.10 -1.67
CA THR A 116 -8.65 -6.83 -3.11
C THR A 116 -8.69 -5.34 -3.36
N ILE A 117 -7.86 -4.90 -4.32
CA ILE A 117 -7.80 -3.52 -4.79
C ILE A 117 -7.96 -3.52 -6.29
N ARG A 118 -8.99 -2.84 -6.80
CA ARG A 118 -9.22 -2.61 -8.22
C ARG A 118 -8.72 -1.23 -8.58
N THR A 119 -7.69 -1.18 -9.41
CA THR A 119 -6.99 0.05 -9.74
C THR A 119 -6.47 0.05 -11.17
N ILE A 120 -5.60 0.98 -11.48
CA ILE A 120 -4.82 1.02 -12.72
C ILE A 120 -3.36 0.73 -12.43
N LYS A 121 -2.62 0.19 -13.40
CA LYS A 121 -1.17 0.03 -13.28
C LYS A 121 -0.52 1.42 -13.23
N PRO A 122 0.24 1.77 -12.17
CA PRO A 122 0.91 3.07 -12.09
C PRO A 122 2.05 3.17 -13.11
N GLY A 123 2.37 4.38 -13.50
CA GLY A 123 3.59 4.66 -14.24
C GLY A 123 4.79 4.85 -13.31
N SER A 124 5.99 4.87 -13.91
CA SER A 124 7.24 5.18 -13.21
C SER A 124 7.20 6.59 -12.63
N VAL A 125 7.67 6.75 -11.40
CA VAL A 125 7.68 8.03 -10.68
C VAL A 125 9.07 8.66 -10.75
N ALA A 126 9.16 9.96 -11.01
CA ALA A 126 10.44 10.66 -11.03
C ALA A 126 11.16 10.58 -9.68
N GLY A 127 12.46 10.37 -9.72
CA GLY A 127 13.30 10.37 -8.53
C GLY A 127 13.44 11.78 -7.94
N ARG A 128 13.54 11.87 -6.63
CA ARG A 128 13.77 13.17 -5.94
C ARG A 128 15.16 13.73 -6.25
N LYS A 129 15.26 15.05 -6.52
CA LYS A 129 16.53 15.78 -6.63
C LYS A 129 17.57 15.14 -7.57
N GLY A 130 17.14 14.76 -8.78
CA GLY A 130 18.05 14.17 -9.78
C GLY A 130 18.42 12.70 -9.54
N ARG A 131 17.80 12.01 -8.59
CA ARG A 131 17.93 10.56 -8.44
C ARG A 131 17.24 9.84 -9.61
N LYS A 132 17.63 8.59 -9.84
CA LYS A 132 16.97 7.72 -10.84
C LYS A 132 15.47 7.65 -10.59
N ALA A 133 14.70 7.50 -11.65
CA ALA A 133 13.27 7.24 -11.56
C ALA A 133 13.02 5.96 -10.76
N MET A 134 11.93 5.96 -10.00
CA MET A 134 11.43 4.78 -9.32
C MET A 134 10.57 3.96 -10.28
N ALA A 135 10.71 2.65 -10.25
CA ALA A 135 9.85 1.72 -10.99
C ALA A 135 8.37 1.92 -10.64
N PRO A 136 7.45 1.48 -11.51
CA PRO A 136 6.03 1.40 -11.16
C PRO A 136 5.84 0.65 -9.83
N HIS A 137 5.14 1.27 -8.88
CA HIS A 137 4.97 0.70 -7.55
C HIS A 137 3.68 1.19 -6.87
N VAL A 138 3.23 0.44 -5.90
CA VAL A 138 2.14 0.81 -4.99
C VAL A 138 2.66 0.77 -3.56
N ASN A 139 2.48 1.85 -2.82
CA ASN A 139 2.82 1.88 -1.40
C ASN A 139 1.67 1.27 -0.60
N PHE A 140 1.98 0.47 0.38
CA PHE A 140 1.04 -0.18 1.30
C PHE A 140 1.28 0.31 2.72
N TRP A 141 0.19 0.50 3.45
CA TRP A 141 0.21 0.69 4.88
C TRP A 141 -0.80 -0.25 5.53
N LEU A 142 -0.39 -0.93 6.59
CA LEU A 142 -1.16 -1.97 7.26
C LEU A 142 -1.36 -1.62 8.72
N ALA A 143 -2.56 -1.89 9.24
CA ALA A 143 -2.83 -1.91 10.67
C ALA A 143 -3.62 -3.17 11.03
N SER A 144 -3.24 -3.80 12.13
CA SER A 144 -3.88 -5.03 12.59
C SER A 144 -3.71 -5.20 14.09
N ARG A 145 -4.48 -6.10 14.66
CA ARG A 145 -4.28 -6.55 16.04
C ARG A 145 -2.89 -7.16 16.21
N GLY A 146 -2.23 -6.87 17.33
CA GLY A 146 -0.88 -7.36 17.62
C GLY A 146 0.24 -6.55 16.96
N ILE A 147 -0.07 -5.54 16.15
CA ILE A 147 0.89 -4.61 15.56
C ILE A 147 0.76 -3.27 16.29
N ASN A 148 1.82 -2.83 16.96
CA ASN A 148 1.79 -1.61 17.78
C ASN A 148 1.91 -0.33 16.97
N ILE A 149 2.47 -0.42 15.76
CA ILE A 149 2.59 0.68 14.80
C ILE A 149 2.12 0.21 13.42
N GLY A 150 1.66 1.13 12.58
CA GLY A 150 1.36 0.78 11.19
C GLY A 150 2.62 0.32 10.45
N LEU A 151 2.49 -0.69 9.63
CA LEU A 151 3.59 -1.22 8.83
C LEU A 151 3.52 -0.66 7.41
N ALA A 152 4.59 -0.03 6.97
CA ALA A 152 4.71 0.48 5.61
C ALA A 152 5.53 -0.49 4.75
N THR A 153 5.00 -0.85 3.57
CA THR A 153 5.71 -1.63 2.58
C THR A 153 5.42 -1.12 1.17
N ARG A 154 6.01 -1.74 0.17
CA ARG A 154 5.84 -1.35 -1.21
C ARG A 154 5.74 -2.58 -2.10
N MET A 155 4.81 -2.57 -3.03
CA MET A 155 4.64 -3.60 -4.05
C MET A 155 5.22 -3.11 -5.38
N TYR A 156 5.96 -3.97 -6.04
CA TYR A 156 6.45 -3.81 -7.40
C TYR A 156 5.86 -4.91 -8.30
N PHE A 157 6.04 -4.79 -9.59
CA PHE A 157 5.44 -5.64 -10.61
C PHE A 157 6.50 -6.56 -11.24
N ASP A 158 6.24 -7.86 -11.36
CA ASP A 158 7.19 -8.83 -11.94
C ASP A 158 7.43 -8.60 -13.44
N ASP A 159 6.48 -8.02 -14.15
CA ASP A 159 6.61 -7.65 -15.56
C ASP A 159 7.32 -6.29 -15.80
N GLU A 160 7.89 -5.69 -14.76
CA GLU A 160 8.70 -4.45 -14.80
C GLU A 160 10.18 -4.72 -14.44
N GLU A 161 10.72 -5.87 -14.82
CA GLU A 161 12.05 -6.33 -14.41
C GLU A 161 13.15 -5.30 -14.67
N ALA A 162 13.18 -4.69 -15.85
CA ALA A 162 14.18 -3.70 -16.22
C ALA A 162 14.11 -2.42 -15.37
N ALA A 163 12.89 -1.96 -15.04
CA ALA A 163 12.66 -0.82 -14.18
C ALA A 163 13.00 -1.14 -12.73
N ASN A 164 12.60 -2.32 -12.25
CA ASN A 164 12.89 -2.82 -10.89
C ASN A 164 14.41 -2.93 -10.65
N ALA A 165 15.17 -3.40 -11.64
CA ALA A 165 16.64 -3.51 -11.55
C ALA A 165 17.33 -2.15 -11.37
N GLN A 166 16.67 -1.05 -11.74
CA GLN A 166 17.21 0.31 -11.61
C GLN A 166 16.56 1.12 -10.49
N ASP A 167 15.55 0.57 -9.82
CA ASP A 167 14.81 1.28 -8.78
C ASP A 167 15.70 1.62 -7.59
N PRO A 168 15.77 2.92 -7.19
CA PRO A 168 16.68 3.33 -6.11
C PRO A 168 16.26 2.81 -4.73
N VAL A 169 14.98 2.46 -4.54
CA VAL A 169 14.47 1.93 -3.25
C VAL A 169 14.70 0.43 -3.17
N LEU A 170 14.38 -0.34 -4.22
CA LEU A 170 14.70 -1.77 -4.26
C LEU A 170 16.20 -2.04 -4.09
N ASN A 171 17.05 -1.17 -4.64
CA ASN A 171 18.50 -1.34 -4.57
C ASN A 171 19.12 -0.97 -3.21
N ILE A 172 18.36 -0.39 -2.28
CA ILE A 172 18.80 -0.25 -0.88
C ILE A 172 18.82 -1.62 -0.18
N ILE A 173 17.96 -2.54 -0.60
CA ILE A 173 17.86 -3.87 -0.03
C ILE A 173 18.98 -4.73 -0.66
N GLU A 174 20.00 -5.08 0.12
CA GLU A 174 21.19 -5.78 -0.39
C GLU A 174 20.88 -7.21 -0.85
N GLN A 175 20.04 -7.93 -0.10
CA GLN A 175 19.73 -9.33 -0.31
C GLN A 175 18.63 -9.51 -1.36
N SER A 176 18.93 -10.25 -2.43
CA SER A 176 17.99 -10.49 -3.54
C SER A 176 16.71 -11.21 -3.13
N GLU A 177 16.82 -12.18 -2.20
CA GLU A 177 15.66 -12.89 -1.64
C GLU A 177 14.72 -11.94 -0.95
N ARG A 178 15.26 -10.97 -0.22
CA ARG A 178 14.43 -9.95 0.46
C ARG A 178 13.76 -9.02 -0.54
N ARG A 179 14.41 -8.63 -1.62
CA ARG A 179 13.77 -7.84 -2.70
C ARG A 179 12.58 -8.56 -3.31
N ARG A 180 12.66 -9.90 -3.48
CA ARG A 180 11.57 -10.70 -4.05
C ARG A 180 10.29 -10.63 -3.22
N THR A 181 10.39 -10.39 -1.92
CA THR A 181 9.19 -10.24 -1.06
C THR A 181 8.37 -8.99 -1.39
N LEU A 182 8.90 -8.10 -2.22
CA LEU A 182 8.22 -6.89 -2.68
C LEU A 182 7.66 -7.00 -4.10
N ILE A 183 7.87 -8.13 -4.80
CA ILE A 183 7.47 -8.29 -6.20
C ILE A 183 6.19 -9.10 -6.26
N ALA A 184 5.12 -8.48 -6.77
CA ALA A 184 3.84 -9.14 -7.03
C ALA A 184 3.91 -9.96 -8.31
N THR A 185 3.24 -11.12 -8.31
CA THR A 185 3.19 -12.03 -9.45
C THR A 185 1.97 -11.74 -10.32
N LYS A 186 2.22 -11.51 -11.60
CA LYS A 186 1.18 -11.28 -12.61
C LYS A 186 0.52 -12.58 -13.04
N SER A 187 -0.79 -12.52 -13.23
CA SER A 187 -1.61 -13.56 -13.85
C SER A 187 -2.77 -12.93 -14.63
N GLU A 188 -3.45 -13.74 -15.42
CA GLU A 188 -4.71 -13.35 -16.07
C GLU A 188 -5.81 -14.29 -15.59
N ARG A 189 -6.94 -13.71 -15.18
CA ARG A 189 -8.10 -14.47 -14.72
C ARG A 189 -9.38 -13.78 -15.16
N ASP A 190 -10.24 -14.51 -15.87
CA ASP A 190 -11.52 -14.01 -16.38
C ASP A 190 -11.40 -12.72 -17.21
N GLY A 191 -10.32 -12.61 -18.00
CA GLY A 191 -10.02 -11.42 -18.82
C GLY A 191 -9.47 -10.21 -18.03
N ALA A 192 -9.24 -10.35 -16.74
CA ALA A 192 -8.61 -9.33 -15.90
C ALA A 192 -7.15 -9.63 -15.65
N VAL A 193 -6.31 -8.60 -15.68
CA VAL A 193 -4.92 -8.67 -15.23
C VAL A 193 -4.89 -8.58 -13.70
N VAL A 194 -4.36 -9.61 -13.07
CA VAL A 194 -4.29 -9.76 -11.62
C VAL A 194 -2.84 -9.84 -11.17
N TYR A 195 -2.49 -9.07 -10.14
CA TYR A 195 -1.22 -9.14 -9.44
C TYR A 195 -1.44 -9.69 -8.04
N THR A 196 -0.86 -10.83 -7.74
CA THR A 196 -0.91 -11.43 -6.39
C THR A 196 0.27 -10.94 -5.58
N PHE A 197 -0.03 -10.32 -4.44
CA PHE A 197 0.95 -9.81 -3.50
C PHE A 197 0.61 -10.27 -2.08
N ASP A 198 1.19 -11.40 -1.69
CA ASP A 198 1.08 -11.91 -0.32
C ASP A 198 2.07 -11.20 0.60
N ILE A 199 1.62 -10.83 1.80
CA ILE A 199 2.41 -10.10 2.79
C ILE A 199 2.60 -11.00 4.01
N HIS A 200 3.84 -11.23 4.39
CA HIS A 200 4.22 -11.97 5.58
C HIS A 200 4.70 -10.98 6.66
N LEU A 201 3.99 -10.94 7.76
CA LEU A 201 4.28 -10.01 8.86
C LEU A 201 5.54 -10.38 9.63
N GLN A 202 5.92 -11.67 9.62
CA GLN A 202 7.05 -12.19 10.37
C GLN A 202 7.50 -13.56 9.82
N GLY A 203 8.73 -13.98 10.15
CA GLY A 203 9.28 -15.30 9.82
C GLY A 203 10.23 -15.26 8.62
N GLU A 204 10.63 -16.44 8.11
CA GLU A 204 11.62 -16.57 7.04
C GLU A 204 11.22 -15.86 5.74
N ARG A 205 9.93 -15.75 5.47
CA ARG A 205 9.38 -15.06 4.30
C ARG A 205 8.90 -13.66 4.61
N GLU A 206 9.26 -13.10 5.76
CA GLU A 206 8.84 -11.76 6.16
C GLU A 206 9.02 -10.75 5.03
N THR A 207 7.97 -10.05 4.68
CA THR A 207 8.00 -8.95 3.72
C THR A 207 8.90 -7.82 4.22
N VAL A 208 9.63 -7.16 3.34
CA VAL A 208 10.41 -5.99 3.73
C VAL A 208 9.45 -4.85 4.10
N PHE A 209 9.58 -4.32 5.30
CA PHE A 209 8.91 -3.12 5.76
C PHE A 209 9.89 -1.96 5.84
N PHE A 210 9.37 -0.75 5.62
CA PHE A 210 10.14 0.48 5.63
C PHE A 210 9.80 1.31 6.86
N ASP A 211 10.80 1.91 7.46
CA ASP A 211 10.63 2.94 8.47
C ASP A 211 10.42 4.29 7.76
N VAL A 212 9.21 4.87 7.88
CA VAL A 212 8.75 6.07 7.16
C VAL A 212 8.13 7.10 8.10
#